data_4e2342bef4756b8c9cdfc1e8be0ed85d
#
_entry.id   4e2342bef4756b8c9cdfc1e8be0ed85d
#
_cell.length_a   1.000
_cell.length_b   1.000
_cell.length_c   1.000
_cell.angle_alpha   90.00
_cell.angle_beta   90.00
_cell.angle_gamma   90.00
#
_symmetry.space_group_name_H-M   'P 1'
#
loop_
_entity.id
_entity.type
_entity.pdbx_description
1 polymer ?
#
loop_
_entity_poly.entity_id
_entity_poly.type
_entity_poly.pdbx_seq_one_letter_code
_entity_poly.pdbx_strand_id
1 'polypeptide(L)'
;MPVPHALPAGELDAFVEQADYAVIGPTDNRVQEADTGRFPFNTVCHLGRDFGDGRLRGCSGVLIAPTAVLTAAHCLFNLVLRTGPRRIVVSPARRDRDTLPFGYRLASRAYIAHGFLGRVGRSPPRPRFYDYGLITTTMPFQAVDRFMPLRATTDAELAAIQRAGLITIAGYPGDRPIGTMWRHSEKLRGWTPRRLLYSVHTCPGHSGSPIWHRTGGRERPVIIGLHTSGIVDEQGRAYGCSKTTVLAPQGMMNSGIRMTSEIIADLRDPERLVAGERRLVRVF
;
A
#
# COMPACT_ATOMS: atom_id res chain seq x y z
N MET A 1 -5.12 30.45 3.76
CA MET A 1 -4.63 30.11 5.10
C MET A 1 -3.64 28.97 4.93
N PRO A 2 -2.45 29.00 5.53
CA PRO A 2 -1.55 27.86 5.48
C PRO A 2 -2.17 26.70 6.26
N VAL A 3 -2.40 25.58 5.60
CA VAL A 3 -2.78 24.32 6.25
C VAL A 3 -1.61 23.89 7.13
N PRO A 4 -1.81 23.58 8.41
CA PRO A 4 -0.72 23.09 9.26
C PRO A 4 -0.12 21.83 8.63
N HIS A 5 1.19 21.84 8.46
CA HIS A 5 1.94 20.82 7.72
C HIS A 5 1.99 19.46 8.43
N ALA A 6 1.70 19.45 9.73
CA ALA A 6 1.52 18.23 10.52
C ALA A 6 0.27 18.38 11.39
N LEU A 7 -0.64 17.42 11.32
CA LEU A 7 -1.81 17.40 12.19
C LEU A 7 -1.45 16.71 13.53
N PRO A 8 -1.97 17.20 14.67
CA PRO A 8 -1.82 16.50 15.94
C PRO A 8 -2.34 15.08 15.87
N ALA A 9 -1.64 14.14 16.49
CA ALA A 9 -1.99 12.72 16.42
C ALA A 9 -3.43 12.40 16.88
N GLY A 10 -4.01 13.21 17.78
CA GLY A 10 -5.37 13.04 18.28
C GLY A 10 -6.49 13.44 17.32
N GLU A 11 -6.27 14.48 16.51
CA GLU A 11 -7.28 14.89 15.50
C GLU A 11 -7.37 13.90 14.33
N LEU A 12 -6.29 13.19 14.05
CA LEU A 12 -6.26 12.18 13.00
C LEU A 12 -6.93 10.86 13.41
N ASP A 13 -6.93 10.54 14.69
CA ASP A 13 -7.56 9.30 15.17
C ASP A 13 -9.06 9.29 14.87
N ALA A 14 -9.74 10.44 14.91
CA ALA A 14 -11.15 10.57 14.55
C ALA A 14 -11.41 10.42 13.04
N PHE A 15 -10.48 10.89 12.17
CA PHE A 15 -10.60 10.78 10.70
C PHE A 15 -10.27 9.39 10.14
N VAL A 16 -9.53 8.58 10.87
CA VAL A 16 -8.96 7.32 10.39
C VAL A 16 -9.71 6.09 10.93
N GLU A 17 -10.76 6.25 11.73
CA GLU A 17 -11.48 5.12 12.32
C GLU A 17 -12.30 4.29 11.32
N GLN A 18 -12.59 4.82 10.13
CA GLN A 18 -13.34 4.10 9.10
C GLN A 18 -12.46 3.88 7.88
N ALA A 19 -12.08 2.65 7.66
CA ALA A 19 -11.12 2.26 6.62
C ALA A 19 -11.80 1.67 5.40
N ASP A 20 -11.68 2.29 4.24
CA ASP A 20 -11.43 1.67 2.92
C ASP A 20 -11.56 2.70 1.80
N TYR A 21 -10.57 2.88 1.01
CA TYR A 21 -10.36 3.46 -0.32
C TYR A 21 -11.46 4.34 -0.91
N ALA A 22 -11.14 5.55 -1.33
CA ALA A 22 -12.10 6.45 -1.95
C ALA A 22 -11.60 7.07 -3.25
N VAL A 23 -12.55 7.27 -4.17
CA VAL A 23 -12.44 8.26 -5.24
C VAL A 23 -12.97 9.58 -4.68
N ILE A 24 -12.12 10.61 -4.65
CA ILE A 24 -12.36 11.87 -3.95
C ILE A 24 -12.63 12.99 -4.97
N GLY A 25 -13.69 13.78 -4.74
CA GLY A 25 -14.06 14.90 -5.59
C GLY A 25 -14.94 14.52 -6.78
N PRO A 26 -15.12 15.43 -7.77
CA PRO A 26 -16.20 15.33 -8.75
C PRO A 26 -16.01 14.26 -9.82
N THR A 27 -14.79 13.74 -10.02
CA THR A 27 -14.48 12.78 -11.07
C THR A 27 -13.45 11.77 -10.63
N ASP A 28 -13.50 10.56 -11.21
CA ASP A 28 -12.46 9.54 -11.04
C ASP A 28 -11.30 9.81 -12.03
N ASN A 29 -10.20 10.33 -11.54
CA ASN A 29 -9.02 10.69 -12.33
C ASN A 29 -7.98 9.56 -12.42
N ARG A 30 -8.32 8.34 -12.01
CA ARG A 30 -7.43 7.19 -12.20
C ARG A 30 -7.27 6.90 -13.68
N VAL A 31 -6.03 6.63 -14.09
CA VAL A 31 -5.67 6.29 -15.47
C VAL A 31 -5.13 4.86 -15.50
N GLN A 32 -5.58 4.07 -16.47
CA GLN A 32 -5.01 2.74 -16.71
C GLN A 32 -3.57 2.88 -17.20
N GLU A 33 -2.65 2.13 -16.58
CA GLU A 33 -1.28 2.02 -17.05
C GLU A 33 -1.17 0.88 -18.06
N ALA A 34 -1.05 1.23 -19.33
CA ALA A 34 -0.96 0.25 -20.43
C ALA A 34 0.46 -0.32 -20.57
N ASP A 35 1.50 0.51 -20.30
CA ASP A 35 2.90 0.10 -20.38
C ASP A 35 3.42 -0.36 -19.02
N THR A 36 2.84 -1.45 -18.51
CA THR A 36 3.18 -2.01 -17.20
C THR A 36 4.60 -2.58 -17.15
N GLY A 37 5.20 -2.92 -18.31
CA GLY A 37 6.57 -3.44 -18.41
C GLY A 37 7.65 -2.39 -18.15
N ARG A 38 7.32 -1.11 -18.20
CA ARG A 38 8.25 0.00 -18.00
C ARG A 38 8.47 0.30 -16.51
N PHE A 39 9.72 0.59 -16.14
CA PHE A 39 10.06 1.09 -14.80
C PHE A 39 9.41 2.46 -14.51
N PRO A 40 8.78 2.69 -13.35
CA PRO A 40 8.73 1.83 -12.16
C PRO A 40 7.56 0.84 -12.13
N PHE A 41 6.65 0.86 -13.09
CA PHE A 41 5.42 0.06 -13.08
C PHE A 41 5.71 -1.45 -13.12
N ASN A 42 6.83 -1.86 -13.73
CA ASN A 42 7.25 -3.26 -13.76
C ASN A 42 7.58 -3.85 -12.37
N THR A 43 7.73 -3.01 -11.35
CA THR A 43 7.91 -3.44 -9.96
C THR A 43 6.58 -3.58 -9.20
N VAL A 44 5.49 -3.00 -9.70
CA VAL A 44 4.18 -3.07 -9.05
C VAL A 44 3.55 -4.43 -9.31
N CYS A 45 3.16 -5.12 -8.23
CA CYS A 45 2.67 -6.50 -8.27
C CYS A 45 1.16 -6.57 -8.04
N HIS A 46 0.47 -7.37 -8.86
CA HIS A 46 -0.82 -7.92 -8.50
C HIS A 46 -0.62 -9.10 -7.54
N LEU A 47 -1.34 -9.10 -6.42
CA LEU A 47 -1.34 -10.18 -5.44
C LEU A 47 -2.69 -10.89 -5.46
N GLY A 48 -2.68 -12.20 -5.74
CA GLY A 48 -3.83 -13.07 -5.56
C GLY A 48 -3.68 -13.86 -4.26
N ARG A 49 -4.68 -13.79 -3.37
CA ARG A 49 -4.61 -14.41 -2.03
C ARG A 49 -5.81 -15.30 -1.81
N ASP A 50 -5.56 -16.54 -1.35
CA ASP A 50 -6.58 -17.50 -0.96
C ASP A 50 -6.46 -17.78 0.53
N PHE A 51 -7.53 -17.52 1.29
CA PHE A 51 -7.61 -17.79 2.73
C PHE A 51 -8.22 -19.13 3.08
N GLY A 52 -8.36 -20.03 2.08
CA GLY A 52 -8.82 -21.39 2.28
C GLY A 52 -10.23 -21.68 1.76
N ASP A 53 -10.88 -20.71 1.13
CA ASP A 53 -12.18 -20.86 0.46
C ASP A 53 -12.07 -21.03 -1.06
N GLY A 54 -10.85 -21.19 -1.59
CA GLY A 54 -10.56 -21.35 -3.02
C GLY A 54 -10.69 -20.05 -3.84
N ARG A 55 -11.07 -18.92 -3.22
CA ARG A 55 -11.25 -17.64 -3.90
C ARG A 55 -9.99 -16.78 -3.81
N LEU A 56 -9.45 -16.40 -4.97
CA LEU A 56 -8.35 -15.44 -5.01
C LEU A 56 -8.88 -14.01 -4.87
N ARG A 57 -8.50 -13.35 -3.77
CA ARG A 57 -8.78 -11.94 -3.52
C ARG A 57 -7.60 -11.08 -3.91
N GLY A 58 -7.87 -9.99 -4.66
CA GLY A 58 -6.86 -9.07 -5.15
C GLY A 58 -6.28 -8.17 -4.05
N CYS A 59 -4.99 -7.89 -4.16
CA CYS A 59 -4.26 -6.81 -3.50
C CYS A 59 -3.13 -6.35 -4.42
N SER A 60 -2.45 -5.31 -4.00
CA SER A 60 -1.25 -4.80 -4.66
C SER A 60 -0.02 -4.98 -3.79
N GLY A 61 1.13 -4.89 -4.39
CA GLY A 61 2.43 -4.86 -3.72
C GLY A 61 3.48 -4.24 -4.61
N VAL A 62 4.70 -4.17 -4.14
CA VAL A 62 5.84 -3.69 -4.92
C VAL A 62 7.07 -4.55 -4.67
N LEU A 63 7.74 -4.98 -5.74
CA LEU A 63 9.06 -5.58 -5.67
C LEU A 63 10.08 -4.55 -5.17
N ILE A 64 10.75 -4.87 -4.07
CA ILE A 64 11.84 -4.09 -3.47
C ILE A 64 13.20 -4.79 -3.63
N ALA A 65 13.16 -6.06 -4.02
CA ALA A 65 14.30 -6.89 -4.40
C ALA A 65 13.81 -8.04 -5.30
N PRO A 66 14.67 -8.83 -5.95
CA PRO A 66 14.24 -9.89 -6.87
C PRO A 66 13.28 -10.93 -6.31
N THR A 67 13.30 -11.17 -5.00
CA THR A 67 12.42 -12.11 -4.29
C THR A 67 11.57 -11.48 -3.22
N ALA A 68 11.65 -10.16 -3.01
CA ALA A 68 11.03 -9.47 -1.88
C ALA A 68 9.95 -8.49 -2.35
N VAL A 69 8.73 -8.63 -1.84
CA VAL A 69 7.57 -7.79 -2.15
C VAL A 69 7.05 -7.13 -0.88
N LEU A 70 7.06 -5.81 -0.85
CA LEU A 70 6.40 -5.01 0.18
C LEU A 70 4.91 -4.93 -0.13
N THR A 71 4.06 -5.12 0.89
CA THR A 71 2.60 -4.99 0.80
C THR A 71 2.00 -4.60 2.15
N ALA A 72 0.68 -4.40 2.21
CA ALA A 72 -0.04 -4.14 3.46
C ALA A 72 -0.20 -5.43 4.29
N ALA A 73 -0.15 -5.30 5.63
CA ALA A 73 -0.33 -6.45 6.52
C ALA A 73 -1.72 -7.06 6.40
N HIS A 74 -2.78 -6.26 6.24
CA HIS A 74 -4.14 -6.77 6.04
C HIS A 74 -4.31 -7.55 4.72
N CYS A 75 -3.38 -7.40 3.77
CA CYS A 75 -3.31 -8.28 2.60
C CYS A 75 -2.79 -9.69 2.95
N LEU A 76 -2.05 -9.83 4.04
CA LEU A 76 -1.38 -11.06 4.44
C LEU A 76 -1.98 -11.73 5.68
N PHE A 77 -2.89 -11.04 6.37
CA PHE A 77 -3.51 -11.56 7.57
C PHE A 77 -4.93 -11.05 7.73
N ASN A 78 -5.86 -11.98 7.95
CA ASN A 78 -7.24 -11.67 8.26
C ASN A 78 -7.42 -11.58 9.77
N LEU A 79 -7.65 -10.37 10.29
CA LEU A 79 -7.81 -10.14 11.74
C LEU A 79 -9.08 -10.80 12.32
N VAL A 80 -10.14 -10.96 11.52
CA VAL A 80 -11.39 -11.60 11.96
C VAL A 80 -11.20 -13.10 12.08
N LEU A 81 -10.65 -13.74 11.05
CA LEU A 81 -10.37 -15.18 11.03
C LEU A 81 -9.09 -15.54 11.78
N ARG A 82 -8.26 -14.56 12.16
CA ARG A 82 -6.94 -14.70 12.80
C ARG A 82 -6.03 -15.67 12.05
N THR A 83 -6.01 -15.58 10.72
CA THR A 83 -5.24 -16.49 9.87
C THR A 83 -4.58 -15.77 8.72
N GLY A 84 -3.43 -16.27 8.29
CA GLY A 84 -2.79 -15.95 7.01
C GLY A 84 -3.44 -16.66 5.83
N PRO A 85 -3.15 -16.26 4.59
CA PRO A 85 -3.61 -16.95 3.39
C PRO A 85 -2.92 -18.31 3.25
N ARG A 86 -3.60 -19.29 2.65
CA ARG A 86 -3.03 -20.59 2.30
C ARG A 86 -2.21 -20.56 1.02
N ARG A 87 -2.44 -19.55 0.19
CA ARG A 87 -1.73 -19.35 -1.07
C ARG A 87 -1.65 -17.88 -1.40
N ILE A 88 -0.47 -17.43 -1.84
CA ILE A 88 -0.25 -16.09 -2.37
C ILE A 88 0.42 -16.24 -3.73
N VAL A 89 -0.18 -15.63 -4.75
CA VAL A 89 0.35 -15.53 -6.11
C VAL A 89 0.82 -14.09 -6.32
N VAL A 90 2.07 -13.92 -6.71
CA VAL A 90 2.70 -12.62 -7.00
C VAL A 90 2.91 -12.51 -8.50
N SER A 91 2.36 -11.45 -9.11
CA SER A 91 2.48 -11.19 -10.56
C SER A 91 2.89 -9.73 -10.80
N PRO A 92 4.18 -9.43 -10.98
CA PRO A 92 4.64 -8.07 -11.30
C PRO A 92 4.21 -7.68 -12.72
N ALA A 93 3.96 -6.38 -12.91
CA ALA A 93 3.58 -5.79 -14.19
C ALA A 93 2.37 -6.47 -14.88
N ARG A 94 1.49 -7.14 -14.15
CA ARG A 94 0.31 -7.73 -14.76
C ARG A 94 -0.45 -6.66 -15.54
N ARG A 95 -0.82 -6.94 -16.81
CA ARG A 95 -1.45 -5.96 -17.69
C ARG A 95 -2.96 -6.15 -17.83
N ASP A 96 -3.41 -7.40 -17.78
CA ASP A 96 -4.80 -7.80 -17.84
C ASP A 96 -5.00 -9.20 -17.24
N ARG A 97 -6.15 -9.84 -17.51
CA ARG A 97 -6.47 -11.17 -17.00
C ARG A 97 -5.40 -12.21 -17.37
N ASP A 98 -4.89 -12.17 -18.58
CA ASP A 98 -4.11 -13.24 -19.20
C ASP A 98 -2.65 -12.85 -19.45
N THR A 99 -2.35 -11.55 -19.47
CA THR A 99 -1.01 -11.04 -19.79
C THR A 99 -0.19 -10.78 -18.52
N LEU A 100 0.83 -11.61 -18.34
CA LEU A 100 1.77 -11.60 -17.20
C LEU A 100 3.20 -11.42 -17.75
N PRO A 101 3.67 -10.18 -18.05
CA PRO A 101 4.94 -9.94 -18.74
C PRO A 101 6.16 -10.60 -18.07
N PHE A 102 6.15 -10.72 -16.74
CA PHE A 102 7.21 -11.36 -15.97
C PHE A 102 6.77 -12.70 -15.36
N GLY A 103 5.62 -13.25 -15.81
CA GLY A 103 5.03 -14.44 -15.23
C GLY A 103 4.52 -14.21 -13.80
N TYR A 104 4.47 -15.29 -13.02
CA TYR A 104 4.09 -15.24 -11.61
C TYR A 104 5.02 -16.10 -10.76
N ARG A 105 5.03 -15.85 -9.45
CA ARG A 105 5.68 -16.70 -8.45
C ARG A 105 4.72 -16.92 -7.28
N LEU A 106 4.87 -18.05 -6.62
CA LEU A 106 4.22 -18.29 -5.34
C LEU A 106 5.05 -17.67 -4.22
N ALA A 107 4.39 -17.24 -3.16
CA ALA A 107 5.08 -16.87 -1.94
C ALA A 107 5.71 -18.12 -1.30
N SER A 108 6.89 -17.97 -0.72
CA SER A 108 7.53 -18.98 0.14
C SER A 108 7.35 -18.63 1.61
N ARG A 109 7.28 -17.34 1.92
CA ARG A 109 7.05 -16.82 3.28
C ARG A 109 6.32 -15.48 3.19
N ALA A 110 5.55 -15.19 4.23
CA ALA A 110 4.98 -13.86 4.43
C ALA A 110 5.11 -13.44 5.89
N TYR A 111 5.44 -12.17 6.08
CA TYR A 111 5.64 -11.54 7.38
C TYR A 111 4.76 -10.29 7.48
N ILE A 112 4.25 -10.02 8.68
CA ILE A 112 3.54 -8.78 9.00
C ILE A 112 4.17 -8.10 10.21
N ALA A 113 4.01 -6.80 10.33
CA ALA A 113 4.44 -6.09 11.52
C ALA A 113 3.73 -6.64 12.77
N HIS A 114 4.48 -6.93 13.83
CA HIS A 114 3.93 -7.47 15.09
C HIS A 114 2.83 -6.55 15.65
N GLY A 115 3.02 -5.23 15.58
CA GLY A 115 2.05 -4.25 16.04
C GLY A 115 0.70 -4.30 15.31
N PHE A 116 0.62 -4.93 14.10
CA PHE A 116 -0.64 -5.12 13.38
C PHE A 116 -1.56 -6.13 14.09
N LEU A 117 -1.01 -7.13 14.76
CA LEU A 117 -1.80 -8.15 15.48
C LEU A 117 -2.48 -7.58 16.75
N GLY A 118 -2.03 -6.41 17.23
CA GLY A 118 -2.51 -5.83 18.48
C GLY A 118 -2.07 -6.62 19.72
N ARG A 119 -1.99 -5.97 20.87
CA ARG A 119 -1.87 -6.67 22.16
C ARG A 119 -3.27 -6.93 22.71
N VAL A 120 -3.60 -8.19 22.99
CA VAL A 120 -4.79 -8.57 23.74
C VAL A 120 -4.75 -7.85 25.09
N GLY A 121 -5.78 -7.05 25.41
CA GLY A 121 -5.95 -6.42 26.74
C GLY A 121 -5.38 -5.00 26.91
N ARG A 122 -4.86 -4.33 25.86
CA ARG A 122 -4.51 -2.90 25.92
C ARG A 122 -5.35 -2.08 24.95
N SER A 123 -5.92 -1.02 25.43
CA SER A 123 -6.75 -0.03 24.75
C SER A 123 -6.05 0.67 23.60
N PRO A 124 -6.77 1.09 22.53
CA PRO A 124 -7.27 0.18 21.49
C PRO A 124 -6.11 -0.29 20.61
N PRO A 125 -6.19 -1.47 20.00
CA PRO A 125 -5.20 -1.87 19.01
C PRO A 125 -5.24 -0.83 17.88
N ARG A 126 -4.07 -0.30 17.50
CA ARG A 126 -3.92 0.62 16.36
C ARG A 126 -3.27 -0.11 15.18
N PRO A 127 -3.91 -1.17 14.62
CA PRO A 127 -3.29 -2.02 13.59
C PRO A 127 -2.89 -1.21 12.35
N ARG A 128 -3.62 -0.15 12.04
CA ARG A 128 -3.36 0.72 10.88
C ARG A 128 -2.01 1.45 10.90
N PHE A 129 -1.39 1.65 12.07
CA PHE A 129 -0.04 2.23 12.17
C PHE A 129 1.06 1.22 11.88
N TYR A 130 0.70 -0.05 11.80
CA TYR A 130 1.58 -1.19 11.58
C TYR A 130 1.13 -2.03 10.37
N ASP A 131 0.33 -1.45 9.48
CA ASP A 131 -0.25 -2.15 8.35
C ASP A 131 0.77 -2.27 7.19
N TYR A 132 1.87 -2.98 7.44
CA TYR A 132 2.88 -3.33 6.45
C TYR A 132 3.36 -4.76 6.65
N GLY A 133 3.80 -5.37 5.55
CA GLY A 133 4.31 -6.72 5.54
C GLY A 133 5.20 -7.00 4.34
N LEU A 134 5.87 -8.13 4.39
CA LEU A 134 6.84 -8.58 3.40
C LEU A 134 6.48 -9.98 2.93
N ILE A 135 6.51 -10.20 1.62
CA ILE A 135 6.44 -11.52 0.99
C ILE A 135 7.83 -11.85 0.44
N THR A 136 8.29 -13.08 0.66
CA THR A 136 9.38 -13.67 -0.11
C THR A 136 8.80 -14.67 -1.11
N THR A 137 9.29 -14.65 -2.35
CA THR A 137 8.85 -15.57 -3.40
C THR A 137 9.75 -16.78 -3.48
N THR A 138 9.21 -17.90 -4.03
CA THR A 138 9.94 -19.16 -4.21
C THR A 138 11.14 -19.04 -5.16
N MET A 139 11.03 -18.16 -6.15
CA MET A 139 12.05 -17.89 -7.17
C MET A 139 12.14 -16.40 -7.46
N PRO A 140 13.30 -15.88 -7.86
CA PRO A 140 13.45 -14.46 -8.21
C PRO A 140 12.73 -14.10 -9.52
N PHE A 141 12.37 -12.83 -9.64
CA PHE A 141 11.96 -12.19 -10.90
C PHE A 141 13.20 -11.59 -11.58
N GLN A 142 14.01 -12.44 -12.20
CA GLN A 142 15.30 -12.05 -12.77
C GLN A 142 15.22 -10.97 -13.87
N ALA A 143 14.12 -10.94 -14.62
CA ALA A 143 13.91 -9.96 -15.69
C ALA A 143 13.50 -8.56 -15.17
N VAL A 144 13.23 -8.42 -13.86
CA VAL A 144 13.04 -7.11 -13.21
C VAL A 144 14.38 -6.70 -12.61
N ASP A 145 15.09 -5.84 -13.32
CA ASP A 145 16.51 -5.47 -13.03
C ASP A 145 16.64 -4.20 -12.16
N ARG A 146 15.58 -3.43 -12.00
CA ARG A 146 15.56 -2.18 -11.23
C ARG A 146 14.41 -2.13 -10.26
N PHE A 147 14.69 -1.64 -9.04
CA PHE A 147 13.73 -1.48 -7.96
C PHE A 147 13.73 -0.03 -7.47
N MET A 148 12.55 0.44 -7.06
CA MET A 148 12.46 1.73 -6.39
C MET A 148 13.05 1.62 -4.98
N PRO A 149 13.99 2.52 -4.59
CA PRO A 149 14.53 2.51 -3.24
C PRO A 149 13.47 2.92 -2.22
N LEU A 150 13.51 2.33 -1.04
CA LEU A 150 12.76 2.76 0.12
C LEU A 150 13.45 3.96 0.75
N ARG A 151 12.69 5.03 1.06
CA ARG A 151 13.23 6.23 1.66
C ARG A 151 12.42 6.65 2.89
N ALA A 152 13.07 6.68 4.04
CA ALA A 152 12.55 7.35 5.21
C ALA A 152 12.67 8.87 5.00
N THR A 153 11.53 9.55 4.96
CA THR A 153 11.47 11.00 4.73
C THR A 153 11.36 11.77 6.04
N THR A 154 12.09 12.87 6.14
CA THR A 154 11.92 13.86 7.20
C THR A 154 10.66 14.71 6.97
N ASP A 155 10.20 15.44 7.97
CA ASP A 155 9.06 16.35 7.80
C ASP A 155 9.39 17.50 6.85
N ALA A 156 10.63 17.97 6.82
CA ALA A 156 11.10 18.99 5.88
C ALA A 156 11.04 18.50 4.42
N GLU A 157 11.45 17.24 4.16
CA GLU A 157 11.33 16.63 2.83
C GLU A 157 9.88 16.44 2.43
N LEU A 158 9.00 15.99 3.33
CA LEU A 158 7.56 15.87 3.06
C LEU A 158 6.91 17.22 2.76
N ALA A 159 7.30 18.28 3.49
CA ALA A 159 6.85 19.63 3.20
C ALA A 159 7.31 20.12 1.82
N ALA A 160 8.53 19.78 1.40
CA ALA A 160 9.02 20.10 0.06
C ALA A 160 8.25 19.34 -1.02
N ILE A 161 7.98 18.04 -0.82
CA ILE A 161 7.15 17.22 -1.71
C ILE A 161 5.74 17.79 -1.83
N GLN A 162 5.12 18.19 -0.71
CA GLN A 162 3.78 18.77 -0.69
C GLN A 162 3.70 20.07 -1.52
N ARG A 163 4.73 20.93 -1.44
CA ARG A 163 4.76 22.20 -2.18
C ARG A 163 5.01 22.02 -3.67
N ALA A 164 6.02 21.23 -4.02
CA ALA A 164 6.60 21.23 -5.36
C ALA A 164 6.29 19.98 -6.18
N GLY A 165 5.78 18.90 -5.57
CA GLY A 165 5.67 17.60 -6.22
C GLY A 165 4.31 16.93 -6.11
N LEU A 166 4.20 15.86 -6.89
CA LEU A 166 3.10 14.92 -6.82
C LEU A 166 3.62 13.60 -6.22
N ILE A 167 2.78 12.95 -5.44
CA ILE A 167 2.94 11.53 -5.13
C ILE A 167 2.13 10.70 -6.12
N THR A 168 2.59 9.52 -6.43
CA THR A 168 1.91 8.59 -7.33
C THR A 168 1.63 7.29 -6.59
N ILE A 169 0.45 6.73 -6.82
CA ILE A 169 0.06 5.38 -6.43
C ILE A 169 -0.33 4.64 -7.70
N ALA A 170 0.16 3.41 -7.86
CA ALA A 170 -0.30 2.49 -8.90
C ALA A 170 -0.53 1.11 -8.28
N GLY A 171 -1.57 0.43 -8.74
CA GLY A 171 -1.94 -0.88 -8.24
C GLY A 171 -3.10 -1.50 -9.03
N TYR A 172 -3.74 -2.48 -8.43
CA TYR A 172 -4.71 -3.36 -9.07
C TYR A 172 -6.07 -3.28 -8.38
N PRO A 173 -6.89 -2.25 -8.69
CA PRO A 173 -8.18 -2.07 -8.04
C PRO A 173 -9.20 -3.11 -8.49
N GLY A 174 -10.06 -3.55 -7.57
CA GLY A 174 -11.06 -4.58 -7.83
C GLY A 174 -12.34 -4.09 -8.52
N ASP A 175 -12.50 -2.76 -8.69
CA ASP A 175 -13.59 -2.13 -9.44
C ASP A 175 -13.27 -1.93 -10.93
N ARG A 176 -12.15 -2.45 -11.39
CA ARG A 176 -11.67 -2.39 -12.76
C ARG A 176 -11.47 -3.80 -13.33
N PRO A 177 -11.30 -3.96 -14.64
CA PRO A 177 -11.05 -5.27 -15.24
C PRO A 177 -9.88 -6.00 -14.56
N ILE A 178 -10.06 -7.28 -14.32
CA ILE A 178 -9.11 -8.10 -13.53
C ILE A 178 -7.69 -8.01 -14.11
N GLY A 179 -6.74 -7.68 -13.25
CA GLY A 179 -5.33 -7.64 -13.62
C GLY A 179 -4.89 -6.39 -14.35
N THR A 180 -5.78 -5.40 -14.54
CA THR A 180 -5.37 -4.11 -15.10
C THR A 180 -4.79 -3.21 -14.02
N MET A 181 -3.63 -2.60 -14.32
CA MET A 181 -2.98 -1.65 -13.42
C MET A 181 -3.56 -0.26 -13.62
N TRP A 182 -3.87 0.42 -12.53
CA TRP A 182 -4.40 1.79 -12.54
C TRP A 182 -3.56 2.68 -11.63
N ARG A 183 -3.33 3.90 -12.07
CA ARG A 183 -2.55 4.89 -11.32
C ARG A 183 -3.27 6.22 -11.21
N HIS A 184 -2.94 6.96 -10.15
CA HIS A 184 -3.29 8.36 -9.99
C HIS A 184 -2.15 9.08 -9.29
N SER A 185 -1.96 10.36 -9.65
CA SER A 185 -0.97 11.23 -9.04
C SER A 185 -1.63 12.50 -8.54
N GLU A 186 -1.35 12.88 -7.30
CA GLU A 186 -1.91 14.06 -6.66
C GLU A 186 -0.96 14.54 -5.55
N LYS A 187 -1.20 15.73 -5.01
CA LYS A 187 -0.40 16.28 -3.92
C LYS A 187 -0.60 15.53 -2.62
N LEU A 188 0.49 15.42 -1.87
CA LEU A 188 0.44 15.07 -0.45
C LEU A 188 -0.33 16.18 0.29
N ARG A 189 -1.29 15.80 1.14
CA ARG A 189 -2.13 16.75 1.89
C ARG A 189 -1.64 16.96 3.32
N GLY A 190 -1.01 15.96 3.91
CA GLY A 190 -0.46 16.02 5.25
C GLY A 190 0.22 14.72 5.64
N TRP A 191 0.74 14.69 6.85
CA TRP A 191 1.36 13.49 7.42
C TRP A 191 1.38 13.53 8.94
N THR A 192 1.62 12.36 9.51
CA THR A 192 1.98 12.16 10.92
C THR A 192 3.31 11.42 10.99
N PRO A 193 3.83 11.15 12.18
CA PRO A 193 5.01 10.29 12.31
C PRO A 193 4.90 8.93 11.61
N ARG A 194 3.68 8.37 11.45
CA ARG A 194 3.45 7.04 10.90
C ARG A 194 2.55 6.98 9.66
N ARG A 195 1.90 8.08 9.27
CA ARG A 195 0.91 8.10 8.17
C ARG A 195 1.20 9.21 7.17
N LEU A 196 0.87 8.95 5.91
CA LEU A 196 0.75 9.94 4.83
C LEU A 196 -0.74 10.11 4.49
N LEU A 197 -1.16 11.34 4.21
CA LEU A 197 -2.53 11.72 3.87
C LEU A 197 -2.55 12.36 2.49
N TYR A 198 -3.48 11.98 1.64
CA TYR A 198 -3.51 12.43 0.25
C TYR A 198 -4.90 12.28 -0.38
N SER A 199 -5.11 12.99 -1.49
CA SER A 199 -6.31 12.90 -2.32
C SER A 199 -6.15 11.98 -3.53
N VAL A 200 -5.09 11.17 -3.60
CA VAL A 200 -4.91 10.17 -4.67
C VAL A 200 -6.07 9.20 -4.63
N HIS A 201 -6.77 9.03 -5.76
CA HIS A 201 -7.91 8.14 -5.87
C HIS A 201 -7.48 6.68 -5.83
N THR A 202 -8.14 5.91 -4.99
CA THR A 202 -7.88 4.47 -4.82
C THR A 202 -9.19 3.73 -4.60
N CYS A 203 -9.21 2.42 -4.87
CA CYS A 203 -10.32 1.53 -4.56
C CYS A 203 -9.80 0.22 -3.96
N PRO A 204 -10.65 -0.61 -3.32
CA PRO A 204 -10.27 -1.92 -2.81
C PRO A 204 -9.45 -2.71 -3.84
N GLY A 205 -8.32 -3.27 -3.42
CA GLY A 205 -7.32 -3.87 -4.30
C GLY A 205 -6.06 -3.03 -4.50
N HIS A 206 -6.12 -1.68 -4.32
CA HIS A 206 -4.92 -0.85 -4.23
C HIS A 206 -4.13 -1.05 -2.94
N SER A 207 -4.67 -1.74 -1.93
CA SER A 207 -3.97 -2.09 -0.70
C SER A 207 -2.59 -2.66 -0.99
N GLY A 208 -1.56 -2.11 -0.35
CA GLY A 208 -0.17 -2.51 -0.54
C GLY A 208 0.49 -1.89 -1.77
N SER A 209 -0.17 -0.98 -2.48
CA SER A 209 0.47 -0.19 -3.53
C SER A 209 1.56 0.71 -2.97
N PRO A 210 2.71 0.87 -3.67
CA PRO A 210 3.71 1.85 -3.28
C PRO A 210 3.18 3.27 -3.43
N ILE A 211 3.53 4.13 -2.47
CA ILE A 211 3.42 5.58 -2.59
C ILE A 211 4.81 6.09 -2.93
N TRP A 212 4.99 6.60 -4.14
CA TRP A 212 6.30 7.10 -4.56
C TRP A 212 6.25 8.54 -5.02
N HIS A 213 7.41 9.16 -5.01
CA HIS A 213 7.65 10.52 -5.45
C HIS A 213 8.87 10.56 -6.38
N ARG A 214 8.90 11.54 -7.29
CA ARG A 214 10.07 11.86 -8.12
C ARG A 214 10.54 13.25 -7.77
N THR A 215 11.78 13.37 -7.34
CA THR A 215 12.42 14.68 -7.14
C THR A 215 12.90 15.22 -8.49
N GLY A 216 12.62 16.48 -8.81
CA GLY A 216 13.18 17.13 -9.99
C GLY A 216 12.79 16.60 -11.38
N GLY A 217 11.67 15.86 -11.50
CA GLY A 217 11.09 15.42 -12.79
C GLY A 217 11.85 14.34 -13.55
N ARG A 218 13.17 14.25 -13.41
CA ARG A 218 14.05 13.24 -14.07
C ARG A 218 14.68 12.25 -13.09
N GLU A 219 14.56 12.48 -11.79
CA GLU A 219 15.13 11.59 -10.79
C GLU A 219 14.37 10.26 -10.67
N ARG A 220 15.09 9.28 -10.14
CA ARG A 220 14.49 7.95 -9.90
C ARG A 220 13.35 8.04 -8.90
N PRO A 221 12.22 7.37 -9.15
CA PRO A 221 11.13 7.32 -8.18
C PRO A 221 11.62 6.62 -6.91
N VAL A 222 11.23 7.16 -5.75
CA VAL A 222 11.55 6.61 -4.43
C VAL A 222 10.26 6.32 -3.68
N ILE A 223 10.16 5.18 -3.03
CA ILE A 223 9.02 4.80 -2.19
C ILE A 223 9.15 5.52 -0.86
N ILE A 224 8.17 6.37 -0.56
CA ILE A 224 8.06 7.14 0.70
C ILE A 224 6.94 6.61 1.61
N GLY A 225 6.15 5.66 1.11
CA GLY A 225 5.04 5.07 1.86
C GLY A 225 4.38 3.91 1.16
N LEU A 226 3.36 3.38 1.82
CA LEU A 226 2.57 2.24 1.37
C LEU A 226 1.09 2.55 1.54
N HIS A 227 0.29 2.43 0.48
CA HIS A 227 -1.15 2.67 0.54
C HIS A 227 -1.85 1.55 1.31
N THR A 228 -2.66 1.91 2.30
CA THR A 228 -3.31 0.92 3.16
C THR A 228 -4.78 1.22 3.46
N SER A 229 -5.22 2.47 3.40
CA SER A 229 -6.54 2.85 3.90
C SER A 229 -7.14 4.03 3.13
N GLY A 230 -8.46 4.09 3.11
CA GLY A 230 -9.25 5.17 2.55
C GLY A 230 -10.49 5.45 3.39
N ILE A 231 -11.51 6.08 2.80
CA ILE A 231 -12.74 6.50 3.43
C ILE A 231 -13.89 5.62 2.93
N VAL A 232 -14.79 5.25 3.82
CA VAL A 232 -16.03 4.52 3.50
C VAL A 232 -17.27 5.33 3.88
N ASP A 233 -18.40 4.97 3.29
CA ASP A 233 -19.71 5.47 3.70
C ASP A 233 -20.17 4.78 5.00
N GLU A 234 -21.35 5.20 5.51
CA GLU A 234 -21.94 4.66 6.74
C GLU A 234 -22.22 3.15 6.69
N GLN A 235 -22.32 2.57 5.49
CA GLN A 235 -22.49 1.13 5.28
C GLN A 235 -21.14 0.40 5.06
N GLY A 236 -20.01 1.05 5.26
CA GLY A 236 -18.67 0.48 5.08
C GLY A 236 -18.26 0.26 3.61
N ARG A 237 -18.89 0.96 2.64
CA ARG A 237 -18.59 0.86 1.22
C ARG A 237 -17.62 1.95 0.78
N ALA A 238 -16.65 1.59 -0.05
CA ALA A 238 -15.69 2.54 -0.60
C ALA A 238 -16.36 3.53 -1.56
N TYR A 239 -16.19 4.83 -1.29
CA TYR A 239 -16.71 5.88 -2.17
C TYR A 239 -16.17 5.79 -3.59
N GLY A 240 -17.05 5.93 -4.59
CA GLY A 240 -16.70 5.92 -6.02
C GLY A 240 -16.12 4.62 -6.55
N CYS A 241 -16.25 3.52 -5.81
CA CYS A 241 -15.80 2.19 -6.20
C CYS A 241 -17.02 1.30 -6.52
N SER A 242 -16.80 0.10 -7.04
CA SER A 242 -17.83 -0.78 -7.65
C SER A 242 -19.15 -0.98 -6.89
N LYS A 243 -19.17 -0.73 -5.59
CA LYS A 243 -20.37 -0.87 -4.74
C LYS A 243 -21.10 0.44 -4.46
N THR A 244 -20.54 1.55 -4.88
CA THR A 244 -21.17 2.87 -4.80
C THR A 244 -20.66 3.77 -5.92
N THR A 245 -21.56 4.51 -6.57
CA THR A 245 -21.23 5.56 -7.53
C THR A 245 -21.01 6.92 -6.88
N VAL A 246 -21.32 7.03 -5.59
CA VAL A 246 -21.13 8.27 -4.84
C VAL A 246 -19.67 8.49 -4.57
N LEU A 247 -19.14 9.61 -5.05
CA LEU A 247 -17.75 10.02 -4.82
C LEU A 247 -17.62 10.64 -3.43
N ALA A 248 -16.45 10.47 -2.80
CA ALA A 248 -16.18 11.10 -1.52
C ALA A 248 -16.16 12.63 -1.66
N PRO A 249 -16.69 13.39 -0.69
CA PRO A 249 -16.65 14.84 -0.72
C PRO A 249 -15.23 15.39 -0.88
N GLN A 250 -15.12 16.54 -1.54
CA GLN A 250 -13.85 17.24 -1.65
C GLN A 250 -13.34 17.63 -0.26
N GLY A 251 -12.06 17.41 0.01
CA GLY A 251 -11.44 17.64 1.32
C GLY A 251 -11.22 16.38 2.14
N MET A 252 -11.88 15.27 1.81
CA MET A 252 -11.57 13.97 2.39
C MET A 252 -10.23 13.43 1.89
N MET A 253 -9.63 12.49 2.62
CA MET A 253 -8.28 12.00 2.35
C MET A 253 -8.18 10.48 2.50
N ASN A 254 -7.58 9.85 1.51
CA ASN A 254 -7.02 8.50 1.65
C ASN A 254 -5.70 8.56 2.43
N SER A 255 -5.24 7.43 2.91
CA SER A 255 -4.03 7.40 3.73
C SER A 255 -3.19 6.13 3.54
N GLY A 256 -1.93 6.22 3.94
CA GLY A 256 -1.00 5.10 3.88
C GLY A 256 0.05 5.16 4.98
N ILE A 257 0.79 4.07 5.15
CA ILE A 257 1.94 4.02 6.05
C ILE A 257 3.03 4.95 5.50
N ARG A 258 3.57 5.83 6.37
CA ARG A 258 4.80 6.59 6.09
C ARG A 258 5.99 5.65 6.24
N MET A 259 6.87 5.63 5.24
CA MET A 259 8.12 4.87 5.33
C MET A 259 9.07 5.53 6.33
N THR A 260 9.45 4.77 7.35
CA THR A 260 10.40 5.18 8.41
C THR A 260 11.66 4.34 8.37
N SER A 261 12.74 4.82 8.98
CA SER A 261 13.99 4.05 9.10
C SER A 261 13.78 2.71 9.84
N GLU A 262 12.87 2.68 10.80
CA GLU A 262 12.47 1.48 11.55
C GLU A 262 11.84 0.45 10.60
N ILE A 263 10.86 0.85 9.79
CA ILE A 263 10.20 -0.03 8.81
C ILE A 263 11.22 -0.55 7.78
N ILE A 264 12.10 0.30 7.29
CA ILE A 264 13.14 -0.10 6.33
C ILE A 264 14.07 -1.14 6.94
N ALA A 265 14.44 -0.99 8.21
CA ALA A 265 15.28 -1.95 8.92
C ALA A 265 14.56 -3.29 9.10
N ASP A 266 13.27 -3.27 9.48
CA ASP A 266 12.44 -4.47 9.62
C ASP A 266 12.30 -5.24 8.29
N LEU A 267 12.14 -4.51 7.17
CA LEU A 267 12.01 -5.12 5.83
C LEU A 267 13.32 -5.71 5.30
N ARG A 268 14.48 -5.15 5.72
CA ARG A 268 15.80 -5.66 5.35
C ARG A 268 16.17 -6.93 6.11
N ASP A 269 15.73 -7.03 7.36
CA ASP A 269 15.93 -8.19 8.21
C ASP A 269 14.61 -8.59 8.88
N PRO A 270 13.80 -9.44 8.23
CA PRO A 270 12.50 -9.87 8.76
C PRO A 270 12.58 -10.66 10.07
N GLU A 271 13.75 -11.21 10.40
CA GLU A 271 13.98 -11.96 11.65
C GLU A 271 14.59 -11.09 12.76
N ARG A 272 14.75 -9.79 12.48
CA ARG A 272 15.33 -8.83 13.42
C ARG A 272 14.59 -8.80 14.76
N LEU A 273 15.39 -8.80 15.84
CA LEU A 273 14.93 -8.60 17.21
C LEU A 273 15.24 -7.17 17.67
N VAL A 274 14.30 -6.56 18.37
CA VAL A 274 14.49 -5.28 19.07
C VAL A 274 14.02 -5.48 20.51
N ALA A 275 14.91 -5.27 21.48
CA ALA A 275 14.64 -5.55 22.89
C ALA A 275 14.10 -6.98 23.15
N GLY A 276 14.62 -7.97 22.41
CA GLY A 276 14.22 -9.37 22.52
C GLY A 276 12.92 -9.75 21.80
N GLU A 277 12.19 -8.79 21.22
CA GLU A 277 10.94 -9.05 20.51
C GLU A 277 11.13 -8.99 18.99
N ARG A 278 10.49 -9.89 18.24
CA ARG A 278 10.43 -9.83 16.76
C ARG A 278 9.59 -8.67 16.31
N ARG A 279 10.12 -7.88 15.39
CA ARG A 279 9.41 -6.75 14.76
C ARG A 279 8.42 -7.21 13.69
N LEU A 280 8.76 -8.24 12.94
CA LEU A 280 7.88 -8.92 11.99
C LEU A 280 7.56 -10.33 12.50
N VAL A 281 6.32 -10.75 12.25
CA VAL A 281 5.82 -12.09 12.58
C VAL A 281 5.51 -12.82 11.29
N ARG A 282 6.00 -14.04 11.17
CA ARG A 282 5.69 -14.93 10.05
C ARG A 282 4.24 -15.41 10.13
N VAL A 283 3.50 -15.28 9.04
CA VAL A 283 2.07 -15.64 8.93
C VAL A 283 1.77 -16.62 7.79
N PHE A 284 2.84 -16.94 7.02
CA PHE A 284 2.77 -17.89 5.91
C PHE A 284 4.11 -18.60 5.72
#